data_24c0df9cd36042b10e5701d869f6072d
#
_entry.id   24c0df9cd36042b10e5701d869f6072d
#
_cell.length_a   1.000
_cell.length_b   1.000
_cell.length_c   1.000
_cell.angle_alpha   90.00
_cell.angle_beta   90.00
_cell.angle_gamma   90.00
#
_symmetry.space_group_name_H-M   'P 1'
#
loop_
_entity.id
_entity.type
_entity.pdbx_description
1 polymer ?
#
loop_
_entity_poly.entity_id
_entity_poly.type
_entity_poly.pdbx_seq_one_letter_code
_entity_poly.pdbx_strand_id
1 'polypeptide(L)'
;MSHRIHFLSCLISGLTLLVSSCDSDGLDVLDIEVPAGYELSAGTSTIFLNSSVAYDSEAPWVSGDYLTRFVRGDRLYDDVRTSANGQGGGLGPVYAGYSCGSCHRNAGRTRPGVWSDNGSGSYGFSAMLVYITRKNGAFFREYGRVLHDQAIYGVKPEGKLKVDWQYQQFSFPDGDSYELAYPVYTITDWYADEIAPEDLFCTVRIPLRHVGMGQLMSLDPTEIEQLAAKSNYPEWGISGRCNYITERGVTSLGISGNKAQHADLTVELGFSSDMGVTNSRYPEEICEGQIQINQGSMMGLSYDQLDISTEDMENVDLYMQSLGVPARRNVNDPDVKRGETLFYQAGCHLCHVTTLHTRPRGSTLLAGTQLPWLGNQTIHPYSDFLLHDMGSEIMGVGLNDNYVSGLARGNEWRTTPLWGIGLQEKVNGHTYFLHDGRARNFVEAIMWHGGEGEASKNVFKKMPKKDREALVKFLRSL
;
A
#
# COMPACT_ATOMS: atom_id res chain seq x y z
N MET A 1 61.84 -69.06 -34.76
CA MET A 1 60.72 -68.19 -34.91
C MET A 1 60.28 -67.75 -33.55
N SER A 2 60.53 -66.50 -33.19
CA SER A 2 60.43 -65.88 -31.90
C SER A 2 59.00 -65.29 -31.72
N HIS A 3 58.35 -65.65 -30.62
CA HIS A 3 57.16 -64.89 -30.17
C HIS A 3 57.47 -64.33 -28.77
N ARG A 4 57.59 -63.03 -28.70
CA ARG A 4 57.67 -62.22 -27.49
C ARG A 4 56.27 -62.07 -26.87
N ILE A 5 56.11 -62.46 -25.65
CA ILE A 5 54.95 -62.21 -24.81
C ILE A 5 55.24 -60.95 -24.02
N HIS A 6 54.45 -59.91 -24.24
CA HIS A 6 54.45 -58.69 -23.42
C HIS A 6 53.55 -58.85 -22.21
N PHE A 7 54.16 -58.72 -21.04
CA PHE A 7 53.38 -58.56 -19.79
C PHE A 7 52.81 -57.13 -19.68
N LEU A 8 51.52 -57.03 -19.58
CA LEU A 8 50.85 -55.78 -19.30
C LEU A 8 50.64 -55.66 -17.80
N SER A 9 51.37 -54.73 -17.17
CA SER A 9 51.17 -54.38 -15.75
C SER A 9 49.91 -53.52 -15.59
N CYS A 10 48.88 -54.04 -14.93
CA CYS A 10 47.75 -53.28 -14.49
C CYS A 10 48.12 -52.50 -13.23
N LEU A 11 48.30 -51.19 -13.34
CA LEU A 11 48.28 -50.25 -12.25
C LEU A 11 46.82 -50.04 -11.81
N ILE A 12 46.44 -50.53 -10.64
CA ILE A 12 45.20 -50.21 -9.97
C ILE A 12 45.38 -48.85 -9.30
N SER A 13 44.91 -47.79 -9.96
CA SER A 13 44.79 -46.48 -9.33
C SER A 13 43.61 -46.51 -8.38
N GLY A 14 43.86 -46.47 -7.09
CA GLY A 14 42.84 -46.30 -6.09
C GLY A 14 42.19 -44.92 -6.23
N LEU A 15 40.96 -44.91 -6.71
CA LEU A 15 40.12 -43.74 -6.72
C LEU A 15 39.56 -43.54 -5.32
N THR A 16 40.20 -42.72 -4.53
CA THR A 16 39.66 -42.23 -3.25
C THR A 16 38.49 -41.32 -3.59
N LEU A 17 37.27 -41.81 -3.49
CA LEU A 17 36.07 -41.03 -3.45
C LEU A 17 36.14 -40.15 -2.20
N LEU A 18 36.57 -38.91 -2.36
CA LEU A 18 36.28 -37.83 -1.43
C LEU A 18 34.76 -37.63 -1.48
N VAL A 19 34.05 -38.21 -0.53
CA VAL A 19 32.67 -37.86 -0.23
C VAL A 19 32.75 -36.44 0.34
N SER A 20 32.68 -35.43 -0.52
CA SER A 20 32.33 -34.10 -0.09
C SER A 20 30.96 -34.20 0.53
N SER A 21 30.89 -34.08 1.85
CA SER A 21 29.66 -33.73 2.53
C SER A 21 29.15 -32.46 1.87
N CYS A 22 28.15 -32.57 1.00
CA CYS A 22 27.37 -31.43 0.59
C CYS A 22 26.64 -30.98 1.85
N ASP A 23 27.18 -29.99 2.53
CA ASP A 23 26.38 -29.14 3.37
C ASP A 23 25.29 -28.57 2.45
N SER A 24 24.06 -28.86 2.76
CA SER A 24 22.86 -28.44 2.02
C SER A 24 22.58 -26.92 2.09
N ASP A 25 23.60 -26.14 2.40
CA ASP A 25 23.57 -24.66 2.43
C ASP A 25 23.96 -24.01 1.08
N GLY A 26 24.04 -24.78 0.01
CA GLY A 26 24.45 -24.33 -1.30
C GLY A 26 23.34 -23.65 -2.11
N LEU A 27 22.72 -22.62 -1.57
CA LEU A 27 22.19 -21.55 -2.41
C LEU A 27 23.40 -20.74 -2.85
N ASP A 28 23.73 -20.79 -4.16
CA ASP A 28 24.60 -19.77 -4.76
C ASP A 28 23.99 -18.41 -4.40
N VAL A 29 24.55 -17.77 -3.38
CA VAL A 29 24.21 -16.38 -3.07
C VAL A 29 24.54 -15.64 -4.34
N LEU A 30 23.53 -15.14 -5.05
CA LEU A 30 23.76 -14.25 -6.17
C LEU A 30 24.68 -13.18 -5.62
N ASP A 31 25.86 -13.07 -6.17
CA ASP A 31 26.78 -11.98 -5.84
C ASP A 31 26.18 -10.73 -6.48
N ILE A 32 25.08 -10.26 -5.85
CA ILE A 32 24.43 -9.04 -6.27
C ILE A 32 25.39 -7.96 -5.82
N GLU A 33 26.24 -7.51 -6.75
CA GLU A 33 26.93 -6.24 -6.58
C GLU A 33 25.83 -5.20 -6.33
N VAL A 34 25.72 -4.76 -5.08
CA VAL A 34 24.84 -3.65 -4.74
C VAL A 34 25.40 -2.43 -5.45
N PRO A 35 24.74 -1.90 -6.51
CA PRO A 35 25.26 -0.73 -7.21
C PRO A 35 25.49 0.42 -6.23
N ALA A 36 26.49 1.25 -6.48
CA ALA A 36 26.71 2.46 -5.71
C ALA A 36 25.43 3.30 -5.72
N GLY A 37 24.91 3.64 -4.53
CA GLY A 37 23.65 4.37 -4.38
C GLY A 37 22.38 3.52 -4.33
N TYR A 38 22.49 2.20 -4.31
CA TYR A 38 21.32 1.30 -4.20
C TYR A 38 20.55 1.44 -2.88
N GLU A 39 21.18 1.99 -1.85
CA GLU A 39 20.53 2.40 -0.62
C GLU A 39 19.62 3.63 -0.79
N LEU A 40 19.79 4.37 -1.89
CA LEU A 40 19.01 5.58 -2.18
C LEU A 40 17.63 5.23 -2.72
N SER A 41 16.71 4.83 -1.85
CA SER A 41 15.36 4.36 -2.20
C SER A 41 14.61 5.26 -3.17
N ALA A 42 14.83 6.58 -3.12
CA ALA A 42 14.14 7.58 -3.94
C ALA A 42 15.08 8.67 -4.49
N GLY A 43 16.29 8.27 -4.90
CA GLY A 43 17.27 9.20 -5.44
C GLY A 43 17.55 10.37 -4.48
N THR A 44 17.45 11.60 -4.97
CA THR A 44 17.71 12.83 -4.18
C THR A 44 16.71 13.08 -3.05
N SER A 45 15.57 12.40 -3.03
CA SER A 45 14.58 12.49 -1.94
C SER A 45 14.81 11.45 -0.83
N THR A 46 15.89 10.69 -0.90
CA THR A 46 16.20 9.69 0.13
C THR A 46 16.71 10.34 1.40
N ILE A 47 16.18 9.89 2.55
CA ILE A 47 16.61 10.32 3.89
C ILE A 47 17.20 9.15 4.67
N PHE A 48 18.25 9.43 5.46
CA PHE A 48 18.95 8.44 6.29
C PHE A 48 18.44 8.49 7.74
N LEU A 49 17.10 8.47 7.89
CA LEU A 49 16.44 8.46 9.20
C LEU A 49 15.95 7.05 9.56
N ASN A 50 16.24 6.66 10.80
CA ASN A 50 15.78 5.40 11.39
C ASN A 50 15.09 5.71 12.73
N SER A 51 14.03 6.50 12.68
CA SER A 51 13.31 7.02 13.84
C SER A 51 11.80 6.99 13.64
N SER A 52 11.04 7.37 14.64
CA SER A 52 9.58 7.45 14.59
C SER A 52 9.04 8.54 13.64
N VAL A 53 9.89 9.50 13.23
CA VAL A 53 9.53 10.56 12.28
C VAL A 53 10.01 10.29 10.85
N ALA A 54 10.45 9.06 10.55
CA ALA A 54 11.08 8.76 9.27
C ALA A 54 10.13 8.86 8.06
N TYR A 55 8.81 8.82 8.25
CA TYR A 55 7.86 8.99 7.14
C TYR A 55 7.36 10.42 7.01
N ASP A 56 7.53 11.22 8.07
CA ASP A 56 6.98 12.55 8.21
C ASP A 56 8.06 13.64 8.12
N SER A 57 9.22 13.27 7.65
CA SER A 57 10.36 14.19 7.49
C SER A 57 10.49 14.63 6.04
N GLU A 58 10.91 15.87 5.88
CA GLU A 58 11.13 16.46 4.57
C GLU A 58 12.29 15.82 3.80
N ALA A 59 12.20 15.82 2.48
CA ALA A 59 13.30 15.43 1.60
C ALA A 59 14.47 16.42 1.70
N PRO A 60 15.75 15.99 1.49
CA PRO A 60 16.94 16.82 1.70
C PRO A 60 17.00 18.09 0.86
N TRP A 61 16.23 18.18 -0.21
CA TRP A 61 16.19 19.36 -1.09
C TRP A 61 15.16 20.41 -0.63
N VAL A 62 14.33 20.10 0.35
CA VAL A 62 13.32 21.05 0.88
C VAL A 62 14.02 22.15 1.68
N SER A 63 13.97 23.37 1.19
CA SER A 63 14.61 24.53 1.81
C SER A 63 13.95 25.84 1.37
N GLY A 64 14.23 26.95 2.07
CA GLY A 64 13.70 28.27 1.74
C GLY A 64 12.16 28.29 1.72
N ASP A 65 11.56 28.80 0.65
CA ASP A 65 10.11 28.92 0.52
C ASP A 65 9.43 27.54 0.51
N TYR A 66 10.09 26.51 -0.03
CA TYR A 66 9.57 25.14 0.00
C TYR A 66 9.46 24.60 1.43
N LEU A 67 10.42 24.93 2.31
CA LEU A 67 10.34 24.53 3.72
C LEU A 67 9.19 25.26 4.43
N THR A 68 8.99 26.54 4.15
CA THR A 68 7.87 27.30 4.73
C THR A 68 6.52 26.68 4.33
N ARG A 69 6.37 26.33 3.05
CA ARG A 69 5.18 25.68 2.52
C ARG A 69 5.01 24.25 3.03
N PHE A 70 6.11 23.50 3.16
CA PHE A 70 6.12 22.15 3.75
C PHE A 70 5.58 22.20 5.18
N VAL A 71 6.10 23.03 6.05
CA VAL A 71 5.65 23.20 7.44
C VAL A 71 4.18 23.65 7.50
N ARG A 72 3.74 24.51 6.57
CA ARG A 72 2.32 24.89 6.48
C ARG A 72 1.45 23.72 6.09
N GLY A 73 1.88 22.93 5.10
CA GLY A 73 1.16 21.74 4.61
C GLY A 73 1.08 20.64 5.66
N ASP A 74 2.17 20.37 6.37
CA ASP A 74 2.26 19.44 7.49
C ASP A 74 1.24 19.78 8.59
N ARG A 75 1.23 21.04 9.00
CA ARG A 75 0.25 21.52 9.98
C ARG A 75 -1.19 21.32 9.49
N LEU A 76 -1.51 21.68 8.24
CA LEU A 76 -2.85 21.55 7.68
C LEU A 76 -3.28 20.08 7.53
N TYR A 77 -2.30 19.21 7.30
CA TYR A 77 -2.50 17.77 7.22
C TYR A 77 -2.91 17.17 8.57
N ASP A 78 -2.33 17.65 9.66
CA ASP A 78 -2.62 17.17 11.02
C ASP A 78 -3.74 17.94 11.72
N ASP A 79 -4.06 19.18 11.28
CA ASP A 79 -5.08 20.02 11.91
C ASP A 79 -6.44 19.32 11.95
N VAL A 80 -6.95 19.14 13.16
CA VAL A 80 -8.26 18.53 13.43
C VAL A 80 -9.35 19.46 12.94
N ARG A 81 -10.15 18.99 11.98
CA ARG A 81 -11.32 19.72 11.50
C ARG A 81 -12.46 19.64 12.51
N THR A 82 -13.27 20.68 12.54
CA THR A 82 -14.38 20.80 13.48
C THR A 82 -15.67 21.14 12.72
N SER A 83 -16.82 21.03 13.40
CA SER A 83 -18.12 21.38 12.83
C SER A 83 -18.35 22.90 12.68
N ALA A 84 -17.36 23.73 13.02
CA ALA A 84 -17.46 25.18 12.80
C ALA A 84 -17.23 25.50 11.33
N ASN A 85 -18.14 26.31 10.73
CA ASN A 85 -18.01 26.77 9.36
C ASN A 85 -16.89 27.80 9.18
N GLY A 86 -16.30 27.83 7.99
CA GLY A 86 -15.28 28.79 7.60
C GLY A 86 -13.85 28.28 7.74
N GLN A 87 -12.87 29.15 7.43
CA GLN A 87 -11.46 28.77 7.40
C GLN A 87 -11.00 28.17 8.74
N GLY A 88 -10.57 26.91 8.67
CA GLY A 88 -10.11 26.12 9.82
C GLY A 88 -11.19 25.25 10.49
N GLY A 89 -12.43 25.28 9.98
CA GLY A 89 -13.51 24.39 10.37
C GLY A 89 -13.92 23.47 9.21
N GLY A 90 -15.20 23.31 9.03
CA GLY A 90 -15.78 22.69 7.84
C GLY A 90 -15.80 21.19 7.79
N LEU A 91 -15.74 20.52 8.96
CA LEU A 91 -16.04 19.08 9.01
C LEU A 91 -17.50 18.89 8.56
N GLY A 92 -17.69 18.01 7.57
CA GLY A 92 -19.03 17.75 7.02
C GLY A 92 -19.99 17.18 8.03
N PRO A 93 -21.30 17.13 7.70
CA PRO A 93 -22.31 16.59 8.60
C PRO A 93 -22.05 15.13 8.95
N VAL A 94 -21.54 14.35 8.01
CA VAL A 94 -21.05 12.99 8.20
C VAL A 94 -19.61 12.89 7.69
N TYR A 95 -18.79 12.06 8.30
CA TYR A 95 -17.38 11.92 7.95
C TYR A 95 -16.82 10.56 8.39
N ALA A 96 -15.71 10.14 7.77
CA ALA A 96 -14.97 8.96 8.15
C ALA A 96 -13.70 9.31 8.98
N GLY A 97 -13.13 10.50 8.74
CA GLY A 97 -11.97 11.02 9.46
C GLY A 97 -12.11 12.51 9.74
N TYR A 98 -11.28 13.07 10.62
CA TYR A 98 -11.32 14.47 11.02
C TYR A 98 -10.00 15.24 10.75
N SER A 99 -8.99 14.55 10.25
CA SER A 99 -7.76 15.09 9.65
C SER A 99 -7.09 14.01 8.82
N CYS A 100 -6.17 14.37 7.93
CA CYS A 100 -5.37 13.37 7.21
C CYS A 100 -4.54 12.55 8.20
N GLY A 101 -3.87 13.20 9.17
CA GLY A 101 -3.06 12.56 10.20
C GLY A 101 -3.85 11.66 11.15
N SER A 102 -5.19 11.82 11.27
CA SER A 102 -6.01 10.92 12.05
C SER A 102 -6.04 9.49 11.47
N CYS A 103 -5.99 9.36 10.15
CA CYS A 103 -5.92 8.09 9.44
C CYS A 103 -4.50 7.73 9.03
N HIS A 104 -3.70 8.71 8.59
CA HIS A 104 -2.33 8.53 8.11
C HIS A 104 -1.30 9.02 9.14
N ARG A 105 -1.38 8.48 10.35
CA ARG A 105 -0.53 8.94 11.44
C ARG A 105 0.96 8.97 11.08
N ASN A 106 1.62 10.12 11.25
CA ASN A 106 3.00 10.38 10.84
C ASN A 106 3.22 10.05 9.36
N ALA A 107 2.33 10.48 8.47
CA ALA A 107 2.29 10.14 7.04
C ALA A 107 2.31 8.62 6.73
N GLY A 108 2.00 7.79 7.71
CA GLY A 108 2.04 6.34 7.67
C GLY A 108 0.65 5.69 7.65
N ARG A 109 0.45 4.73 8.57
CA ARG A 109 -0.78 3.94 8.66
C ARG A 109 -1.25 3.85 10.11
N THR A 110 -2.56 3.86 10.31
CA THR A 110 -3.17 3.53 11.59
C THR A 110 -3.44 2.02 11.72
N ARG A 111 -3.75 1.58 12.92
CA ARG A 111 -4.18 0.21 13.17
C ARG A 111 -5.58 -0.03 12.61
N PRO A 112 -5.88 -1.25 12.11
CA PRO A 112 -7.26 -1.62 11.84
C PRO A 112 -8.08 -1.54 13.13
N GLY A 113 -9.35 -1.16 13.01
CA GLY A 113 -10.30 -1.16 14.12
C GLY A 113 -10.46 -2.56 14.71
N VAL A 114 -10.53 -2.64 16.02
CA VAL A 114 -10.82 -3.88 16.74
C VAL A 114 -12.07 -3.65 17.57
N TRP A 115 -13.09 -4.44 17.33
CA TRP A 115 -14.28 -4.50 18.19
C TRP A 115 -14.12 -5.67 19.14
N SER A 116 -14.33 -5.43 20.43
CA SER A 116 -14.48 -6.52 21.38
C SER A 116 -15.95 -6.70 21.72
N ASP A 117 -16.43 -7.93 21.73
CA ASP A 117 -17.82 -8.27 22.08
C ASP A 117 -18.21 -7.89 23.52
N ASN A 118 -17.24 -7.53 24.35
CA ASN A 118 -17.47 -7.09 25.72
C ASN A 118 -17.82 -5.60 25.86
N GLY A 119 -18.13 -4.90 24.77
CA GLY A 119 -18.57 -3.51 24.77
C GLY A 119 -17.46 -2.49 25.08
N SER A 120 -16.23 -2.93 25.28
CA SER A 120 -15.06 -2.05 25.48
C SER A 120 -14.42 -1.60 24.17
N GLY A 121 -14.98 -1.99 23.01
CA GLY A 121 -14.68 -1.39 21.73
C GLY A 121 -15.14 0.07 21.79
N SER A 122 -14.22 1.01 21.66
CA SER A 122 -14.63 2.39 21.52
C SER A 122 -15.48 2.50 20.27
N TYR A 123 -16.70 2.97 20.39
CA TYR A 123 -17.50 3.53 19.30
C TYR A 123 -16.80 4.79 18.78
N GLY A 124 -15.50 4.69 18.59
CA GLY A 124 -14.65 5.76 18.16
C GLY A 124 -14.19 5.48 16.74
N PHE A 125 -13.50 6.45 16.22
CA PHE A 125 -12.84 6.48 14.97
C PHE A 125 -12.16 5.13 14.62
N SER A 126 -12.62 4.48 13.54
CA SER A 126 -12.10 3.17 13.14
C SER A 126 -10.78 3.28 12.37
N ALA A 127 -10.44 4.46 11.85
CA ALA A 127 -9.34 4.69 10.90
C ALA A 127 -9.42 3.78 9.64
N MET A 128 -10.61 3.30 9.34
CA MET A 128 -10.88 2.41 8.22
C MET A 128 -11.92 3.03 7.30
N LEU A 129 -11.60 3.19 6.03
CA LEU A 129 -12.57 3.60 5.03
C LEU A 129 -13.44 2.41 4.64
N VAL A 130 -14.74 2.58 4.74
CA VAL A 130 -15.73 1.56 4.40
C VAL A 130 -16.36 1.91 3.05
N TYR A 131 -16.07 1.12 2.03
CA TYR A 131 -16.70 1.26 0.72
C TYR A 131 -17.83 0.27 0.59
N ILE A 132 -18.99 0.76 0.15
CA ILE A 132 -20.17 -0.07 -0.09
C ILE A 132 -20.70 0.12 -1.50
N THR A 133 -21.14 -0.98 -2.10
CA THR A 133 -21.87 -0.99 -3.37
C THR A 133 -22.91 -2.11 -3.37
N ARG A 134 -23.88 -2.00 -4.26
CA ARG A 134 -24.71 -3.15 -4.63
C ARG A 134 -23.86 -4.22 -5.32
N LYS A 135 -24.31 -5.46 -5.31
CA LYS A 135 -23.59 -6.57 -5.99
C LYS A 135 -23.40 -6.35 -7.49
N ASN A 136 -24.18 -5.51 -8.11
CA ASN A 136 -24.00 -5.08 -9.50
C ASN A 136 -23.03 -3.91 -9.69
N GLY A 137 -22.38 -3.42 -8.60
CA GLY A 137 -21.45 -2.30 -8.60
C GLY A 137 -22.11 -0.90 -8.52
N ALA A 138 -23.43 -0.80 -8.51
CA ALA A 138 -24.11 0.48 -8.33
C ALA A 138 -23.99 1.00 -6.89
N PHE A 139 -23.90 2.32 -6.73
CA PHE A 139 -23.90 2.95 -5.42
C PHE A 139 -25.31 2.99 -4.82
N PHE A 140 -25.37 3.02 -3.51
CA PHE A 140 -26.59 3.29 -2.78
C PHE A 140 -26.79 4.80 -2.73
N ARG A 141 -27.98 5.25 -3.13
CA ARG A 141 -28.31 6.67 -3.20
C ARG A 141 -28.19 7.36 -1.83
N GLU A 142 -28.55 6.64 -0.78
CA GLU A 142 -28.65 7.17 0.59
C GLU A 142 -27.29 7.31 1.27
N TYR A 143 -26.27 6.60 0.78
CA TYR A 143 -24.95 6.45 1.44
C TYR A 143 -23.77 6.89 0.58
N GLY A 144 -23.96 7.02 -0.74
CA GLY A 144 -22.86 7.32 -1.66
C GLY A 144 -21.89 6.16 -1.82
N ARG A 145 -20.59 6.47 -1.91
CA ARG A 145 -19.49 5.53 -2.15
C ARG A 145 -18.81 5.06 -0.86
N VAL A 146 -18.62 5.99 0.08
CA VAL A 146 -17.96 5.76 1.38
C VAL A 146 -19.04 5.83 2.43
N LEU A 147 -19.10 4.84 3.30
CA LEU A 147 -19.97 4.87 4.48
C LEU A 147 -19.27 5.67 5.58
N HIS A 148 -19.92 6.73 6.06
CA HIS A 148 -19.41 7.58 7.12
C HIS A 148 -19.93 7.11 8.47
N ASP A 149 -19.02 6.63 9.31
CA ASP A 149 -19.35 6.07 10.63
C ASP A 149 -19.30 7.12 11.76
N GLN A 150 -19.01 8.38 11.39
CA GLN A 150 -18.99 9.54 12.29
C GLN A 150 -19.95 10.63 11.77
N ALA A 151 -20.38 11.50 12.68
CA ALA A 151 -21.20 12.65 12.36
C ALA A 151 -20.96 13.78 13.35
N ILE A 152 -21.25 15.02 12.96
CA ILE A 152 -21.26 16.19 13.85
C ILE A 152 -22.43 16.08 14.85
N TYR A 153 -22.37 16.91 15.90
CA TYR A 153 -23.42 16.94 16.89
C TYR A 153 -24.81 17.17 16.28
N GLY A 154 -25.77 16.35 16.64
CA GLY A 154 -27.15 16.42 16.18
C GLY A 154 -27.44 15.72 14.84
N VAL A 155 -26.41 15.19 14.17
CA VAL A 155 -26.56 14.37 12.96
C VAL A 155 -26.26 12.92 13.29
N LYS A 156 -27.02 12.00 12.70
CA LYS A 156 -26.80 10.56 12.85
C LYS A 156 -25.76 10.10 11.82
N PRO A 157 -24.72 9.34 12.19
CA PRO A 157 -23.83 8.72 11.22
C PRO A 157 -24.56 7.73 10.33
N GLU A 158 -24.00 7.43 9.17
CA GLU A 158 -24.64 6.59 8.15
C GLU A 158 -24.76 5.13 8.54
N GLY A 159 -23.83 4.64 9.31
CA GLY A 159 -23.81 3.29 9.86
C GLY A 159 -22.64 3.11 10.81
N LYS A 160 -22.51 1.92 11.38
CA LYS A 160 -21.38 1.55 12.23
C LYS A 160 -20.73 0.27 11.70
N LEU A 161 -19.43 0.29 11.53
CA LEU A 161 -18.66 -0.88 11.14
C LEU A 161 -18.36 -1.74 12.36
N LYS A 162 -18.74 -3.01 12.30
CA LYS A 162 -18.29 -4.06 13.21
C LYS A 162 -17.29 -4.95 12.47
N VAL A 163 -16.17 -5.29 13.10
CA VAL A 163 -15.14 -6.18 12.54
C VAL A 163 -14.94 -7.36 13.48
N ASP A 164 -15.30 -8.55 13.02
CA ASP A 164 -15.06 -9.81 13.73
C ASP A 164 -13.86 -10.51 13.12
N TRP A 165 -12.77 -10.64 13.87
CA TRP A 165 -11.56 -11.29 13.40
C TRP A 165 -11.65 -12.81 13.55
N GLN A 166 -11.46 -13.51 12.44
CA GLN A 166 -11.37 -14.96 12.39
C GLN A 166 -9.91 -15.38 12.23
N TYR A 167 -9.53 -16.52 12.84
CA TYR A 167 -8.15 -16.99 12.86
C TYR A 167 -8.07 -18.43 12.39
N GLN A 168 -7.08 -18.74 11.56
CA GLN A 168 -6.80 -20.10 11.13
C GLN A 168 -5.32 -20.44 11.25
N GLN A 169 -5.04 -21.60 11.85
CA GLN A 169 -3.68 -22.11 12.02
C GLN A 169 -3.25 -22.91 10.80
N PHE A 170 -2.00 -22.74 10.42
CA PHE A 170 -1.32 -23.46 9.35
C PHE A 170 0.07 -23.89 9.79
N SER A 171 0.71 -24.79 9.01
CA SER A 171 2.06 -25.25 9.29
C SER A 171 2.96 -25.15 8.05
N PHE A 172 4.22 -24.86 8.29
CA PHE A 172 5.30 -25.03 7.33
C PHE A 172 5.72 -26.51 7.26
N PRO A 173 6.37 -26.94 6.16
CA PRO A 173 6.83 -28.33 6.04
C PRO A 173 7.83 -28.78 7.12
N ASP A 174 8.58 -27.85 7.71
CA ASP A 174 9.53 -28.10 8.80
C ASP A 174 8.90 -28.17 10.21
N GLY A 175 7.58 -28.03 10.30
CA GLY A 175 6.82 -28.14 11.54
C GLY A 175 6.59 -26.82 12.28
N ASP A 176 7.21 -25.71 11.87
CA ASP A 176 6.83 -24.38 12.35
C ASP A 176 5.38 -24.08 12.01
N SER A 177 4.70 -23.32 12.85
CA SER A 177 3.32 -22.90 12.62
C SER A 177 3.22 -21.41 12.32
N TYR A 178 2.18 -21.03 11.60
CA TYR A 178 1.76 -19.64 11.42
C TYR A 178 0.23 -19.57 11.47
N GLU A 179 -0.27 -18.40 11.78
CA GLU A 179 -1.70 -18.14 11.86
C GLU A 179 -2.06 -17.03 10.86
N LEU A 180 -3.15 -17.19 10.16
CA LEU A 180 -3.72 -16.13 9.34
C LEU A 180 -5.00 -15.60 9.99
N ALA A 181 -5.13 -14.29 10.01
CA ALA A 181 -6.31 -13.59 10.47
C ALA A 181 -7.05 -13.00 9.27
N TYR A 182 -8.38 -13.07 9.25
CA TYR A 182 -9.18 -12.35 8.28
C TYR A 182 -10.38 -11.70 8.95
N PRO A 183 -10.79 -10.49 8.49
CA PRO A 183 -11.93 -9.80 9.05
C PRO A 183 -13.24 -10.23 8.40
N VAL A 184 -14.28 -10.32 9.20
CA VAL A 184 -15.67 -10.38 8.76
C VAL A 184 -16.32 -9.06 9.13
N TYR A 185 -16.82 -8.35 8.13
CA TYR A 185 -17.40 -7.03 8.29
C TYR A 185 -18.91 -7.12 8.40
N THR A 186 -19.47 -6.40 9.36
CA THR A 186 -20.91 -6.19 9.51
C THR A 186 -21.17 -4.71 9.71
N ILE A 187 -22.15 -4.16 9.01
CA ILE A 187 -22.58 -2.78 9.20
C ILE A 187 -23.86 -2.81 10.02
N THR A 188 -23.91 -2.04 11.10
CA THR A 188 -25.02 -1.90 12.01
C THR A 188 -25.46 -0.44 12.12
N ASP A 189 -26.54 -0.17 12.81
CA ASP A 189 -27.05 1.17 13.11
C ASP A 189 -27.23 2.05 11.86
N TRP A 190 -27.69 1.44 10.77
CA TRP A 190 -27.96 2.13 9.53
C TRP A 190 -28.81 3.37 9.74
N TYR A 191 -28.46 4.45 9.03
CA TYR A 191 -29.23 5.70 9.08
C TYR A 191 -30.60 5.57 8.40
N ALA A 192 -30.61 4.99 7.20
CA ALA A 192 -31.80 4.66 6.43
C ALA A 192 -32.15 3.16 6.58
N ASP A 193 -32.90 2.61 5.63
CA ASP A 193 -33.22 1.20 5.66
C ASP A 193 -31.96 0.33 5.62
N GLU A 194 -31.98 -0.74 6.41
CA GLU A 194 -30.90 -1.74 6.44
C GLU A 194 -30.75 -2.40 5.07
N ILE A 195 -29.53 -2.45 4.57
CA ILE A 195 -29.22 -3.11 3.31
C ILE A 195 -29.05 -4.59 3.57
N ALA A 196 -29.82 -5.42 2.86
CA ALA A 196 -29.72 -6.88 2.98
C ALA A 196 -28.31 -7.36 2.61
N PRO A 197 -27.69 -8.27 3.40
CA PRO A 197 -26.32 -8.76 3.12
C PRO A 197 -26.16 -9.36 1.73
N GLU A 198 -27.21 -9.93 1.17
CA GLU A 198 -27.23 -10.48 -0.19
C GLU A 198 -27.14 -9.42 -1.28
N ASP A 199 -27.45 -8.15 -0.99
CA ASP A 199 -27.36 -7.03 -1.93
C ASP A 199 -26.13 -6.15 -1.71
N LEU A 200 -25.39 -6.37 -0.62
CA LEU A 200 -24.29 -5.54 -0.19
C LEU A 200 -22.93 -6.15 -0.56
N PHE A 201 -22.10 -5.38 -1.25
CA PHE A 201 -20.65 -5.55 -1.21
C PHE A 201 -20.04 -4.48 -0.30
N CYS A 202 -19.25 -4.94 0.66
CA CYS A 202 -18.53 -4.09 1.60
C CYS A 202 -17.05 -4.44 1.52
N THR A 203 -16.21 -3.42 1.32
CA THR A 203 -14.76 -3.54 1.46
C THR A 203 -14.25 -2.48 2.42
N VAL A 204 -13.26 -2.85 3.21
CA VAL A 204 -12.67 -1.96 4.20
C VAL A 204 -11.20 -1.76 3.88
N ARG A 205 -10.76 -0.51 3.96
CA ARG A 205 -9.39 -0.11 3.63
C ARG A 205 -8.77 0.63 4.79
N ILE A 206 -7.58 0.19 5.21
CA ILE A 206 -6.74 1.03 6.06
C ILE A 206 -5.85 1.91 5.18
N PRO A 207 -5.46 3.10 5.66
CA PRO A 207 -4.71 4.07 4.88
C PRO A 207 -3.39 3.50 4.36
N LEU A 208 -2.96 3.98 3.19
CA LEU A 208 -1.63 3.71 2.64
C LEU A 208 -0.62 4.71 3.23
N ARG A 209 0.66 4.34 3.25
CA ARG A 209 1.73 5.28 3.59
C ARG A 209 1.87 6.31 2.48
N HIS A 210 2.15 7.56 2.84
CA HIS A 210 2.40 8.66 1.90
C HIS A 210 3.88 8.78 1.47
N VAL A 211 4.75 7.95 2.04
CA VAL A 211 6.16 7.89 1.65
C VAL A 211 6.31 7.70 0.15
N GLY A 212 7.03 8.60 -0.50
CA GLY A 212 7.33 8.52 -1.92
C GLY A 212 6.21 8.96 -2.87
N MET A 213 5.18 9.64 -2.40
CA MET A 213 4.08 10.12 -3.25
C MET A 213 4.57 11.05 -4.37
N GLY A 214 5.53 11.92 -4.12
CA GLY A 214 6.12 12.77 -5.16
C GLY A 214 6.79 11.97 -6.27
N GLN A 215 7.50 10.89 -5.92
CA GLN A 215 8.12 9.99 -6.90
C GLN A 215 7.07 9.22 -7.69
N LEU A 216 5.99 8.76 -7.03
CA LEU A 216 4.88 8.09 -7.72
C LEU A 216 4.26 9.01 -8.79
N MET A 217 3.96 10.25 -8.43
CA MET A 217 3.40 11.23 -9.38
C MET A 217 4.35 11.51 -10.54
N SER A 218 5.65 11.38 -10.31
CA SER A 218 6.71 11.63 -11.29
C SER A 218 7.14 10.39 -12.08
N LEU A 219 6.57 9.21 -11.83
CA LEU A 219 6.89 7.98 -12.58
C LEU A 219 6.71 8.18 -14.10
N ASP A 220 7.58 7.56 -14.89
CA ASP A 220 7.39 7.49 -16.33
C ASP A 220 6.29 6.45 -16.66
N PRO A 221 5.12 6.88 -17.14
CA PRO A 221 4.04 5.97 -17.46
C PRO A 221 4.43 4.99 -18.57
N THR A 222 5.32 5.38 -19.48
CA THR A 222 5.80 4.52 -20.57
C THR A 222 6.57 3.33 -20.01
N GLU A 223 7.35 3.52 -18.92
CA GLU A 223 8.05 2.43 -18.25
C GLU A 223 7.07 1.43 -17.62
N ILE A 224 6.02 1.92 -16.96
CA ILE A 224 4.97 1.07 -16.37
C ILE A 224 4.20 0.30 -17.46
N GLU A 225 3.87 0.95 -18.58
CA GLU A 225 3.21 0.30 -19.72
C GLU A 225 4.11 -0.76 -20.36
N GLN A 226 5.43 -0.53 -20.44
CA GLN A 226 6.40 -1.51 -20.90
C GLN A 226 6.52 -2.70 -19.94
N LEU A 227 6.45 -2.47 -18.63
CA LEU A 227 6.38 -3.55 -17.64
C LEU A 227 5.12 -4.38 -17.84
N ALA A 228 3.96 -3.77 -18.02
CA ALA A 228 2.71 -4.48 -18.30
C ALA A 228 2.81 -5.33 -19.58
N ALA A 229 3.40 -4.78 -20.64
CA ALA A 229 3.60 -5.51 -21.89
C ALA A 229 4.54 -6.73 -21.75
N LYS A 230 5.47 -6.69 -20.80
CA LYS A 230 6.41 -7.77 -20.48
C LYS A 230 5.93 -8.71 -19.38
N SER A 231 4.94 -8.30 -18.59
CA SER A 231 4.44 -9.08 -17.45
C SER A 231 3.63 -10.29 -17.93
N ASN A 232 4.34 -11.31 -18.38
CA ASN A 232 3.80 -12.59 -18.76
C ASN A 232 4.81 -13.69 -18.43
N TYR A 233 4.68 -14.25 -17.23
CA TYR A 233 5.55 -15.27 -16.67
C TYR A 233 4.71 -16.55 -16.41
N PRO A 234 4.44 -17.36 -17.48
CA PRO A 234 3.55 -18.51 -17.36
C PRO A 234 4.01 -19.54 -16.33
N GLU A 235 5.31 -19.69 -16.14
CA GLU A 235 5.91 -20.58 -15.15
C GLU A 235 5.62 -20.17 -13.69
N TRP A 236 5.29 -18.88 -13.49
CA TRP A 236 4.88 -18.31 -12.21
C TRP A 236 3.39 -18.00 -12.13
N GLY A 237 2.67 -18.08 -13.26
CA GLY A 237 1.26 -17.70 -13.36
C GLY A 237 1.02 -16.20 -13.22
N ILE A 238 2.02 -15.36 -13.55
CA ILE A 238 1.97 -13.90 -13.38
C ILE A 238 1.66 -13.21 -14.70
N SER A 239 0.71 -12.25 -14.67
CA SER A 239 0.28 -11.44 -15.81
C SER A 239 -0.24 -10.08 -15.36
N GLY A 240 0.65 -9.20 -14.94
CA GLY A 240 0.29 -7.85 -14.48
C GLY A 240 -0.27 -6.96 -15.60
N ARG A 241 -1.20 -6.08 -15.27
CA ARG A 241 -1.80 -5.13 -16.22
C ARG A 241 -2.01 -3.73 -15.64
N CYS A 242 -2.04 -2.74 -16.52
CA CYS A 242 -2.35 -1.36 -16.15
C CYS A 242 -3.84 -1.20 -15.76
N ASN A 243 -4.11 -0.26 -14.84
CA ASN A 243 -5.44 0.33 -14.67
C ASN A 243 -5.46 1.70 -15.34
N TYR A 244 -6.46 1.98 -16.18
CA TYR A 244 -6.66 3.29 -16.77
C TYR A 244 -7.89 3.96 -16.16
N ILE A 245 -7.73 5.21 -15.81
CA ILE A 245 -8.75 6.01 -15.12
C ILE A 245 -9.16 7.16 -16.03
N THR A 246 -10.45 7.37 -16.18
CA THR A 246 -10.99 8.53 -16.91
C THR A 246 -11.53 9.52 -15.88
N GLU A 247 -10.83 10.63 -15.73
CA GLU A 247 -11.25 11.75 -14.91
C GLU A 247 -11.37 13.01 -15.78
N ARG A 248 -12.48 13.72 -15.69
CA ARG A 248 -12.74 14.95 -16.46
C ARG A 248 -12.54 14.80 -17.99
N GLY A 249 -12.85 13.63 -18.51
CA GLY A 249 -12.67 13.32 -19.94
C GLY A 249 -11.24 13.03 -20.36
N VAL A 250 -10.29 13.01 -19.43
CA VAL A 250 -8.89 12.61 -19.68
C VAL A 250 -8.68 11.20 -19.15
N THR A 251 -8.25 10.31 -20.03
CA THR A 251 -7.84 8.95 -19.64
C THR A 251 -6.34 8.92 -19.35
N SER A 252 -5.99 8.47 -18.16
CA SER A 252 -4.62 8.42 -17.67
C SER A 252 -4.32 7.09 -17.00
N LEU A 253 -3.04 6.73 -16.92
CA LEU A 253 -2.59 5.57 -16.16
C LEU A 253 -2.83 5.81 -14.67
N GLY A 254 -3.54 4.91 -14.01
CA GLY A 254 -3.68 4.88 -12.56
C GLY A 254 -2.40 4.33 -11.92
N ILE A 255 -1.90 5.02 -10.90
CA ILE A 255 -0.64 4.69 -10.22
C ILE A 255 -0.76 4.70 -8.69
N SER A 256 -1.78 5.33 -8.14
CA SER A 256 -1.99 5.43 -6.68
C SER A 256 -3.28 4.74 -6.23
N GLY A 257 -3.42 4.57 -4.91
CA GLY A 257 -4.50 3.79 -4.32
C GLY A 257 -4.26 2.27 -4.36
N ASN A 258 -5.09 1.51 -3.65
CA ASN A 258 -4.94 0.05 -3.53
C ASN A 258 -5.18 -0.72 -4.85
N LYS A 259 -5.94 -0.12 -5.76
CA LYS A 259 -6.30 -0.72 -7.07
C LYS A 259 -5.82 0.14 -8.25
N ALA A 260 -4.78 0.97 -8.05
CA ALA A 260 -4.34 1.94 -9.06
C ALA A 260 -5.52 2.77 -9.60
N GLN A 261 -6.39 3.20 -8.70
CA GLN A 261 -7.64 3.89 -9.06
C GLN A 261 -7.51 5.41 -9.16
N HIS A 262 -6.31 5.97 -9.00
CA HIS A 262 -6.02 7.39 -9.12
C HIS A 262 -4.77 7.61 -9.96
N ALA A 263 -4.80 8.64 -10.79
CA ALA A 263 -3.69 9.01 -11.67
C ALA A 263 -2.81 10.13 -11.09
N ASP A 264 -3.25 10.78 -10.02
CA ASP A 264 -2.52 11.84 -9.29
C ASP A 264 -2.73 11.74 -7.77
N LEU A 265 -2.29 12.75 -7.04
CA LEU A 265 -2.64 12.93 -5.63
C LEU A 265 -4.15 13.20 -5.51
N THR A 266 -4.72 12.63 -4.47
CA THR A 266 -6.16 12.75 -4.21
C THR A 266 -6.45 13.54 -2.93
N VAL A 267 -5.63 14.56 -2.67
CA VAL A 267 -5.74 15.38 -1.45
C VAL A 267 -7.11 16.03 -1.37
N GLU A 268 -7.51 16.74 -2.45
CA GLU A 268 -8.81 17.41 -2.51
C GLU A 268 -9.97 16.43 -2.40
N LEU A 269 -9.83 15.24 -2.99
CA LEU A 269 -10.84 14.19 -2.88
C LEU A 269 -10.93 13.68 -1.44
N GLY A 270 -9.79 13.41 -0.78
CA GLY A 270 -9.75 12.96 0.61
C GLY A 270 -10.36 13.98 1.58
N PHE A 271 -10.05 15.27 1.40
CA PHE A 271 -10.69 16.31 2.18
C PHE A 271 -12.21 16.32 2.03
N SER A 272 -12.70 16.18 0.79
CA SER A 272 -14.12 16.18 0.51
C SER A 272 -14.78 14.85 0.90
N SER A 273 -14.29 13.70 0.38
CA SER A 273 -14.98 12.42 0.56
C SER A 273 -14.89 11.86 1.97
N ASP A 274 -13.76 12.10 2.68
CA ASP A 274 -13.51 11.43 3.95
C ASP A 274 -13.87 12.32 5.14
N MET A 275 -13.83 13.65 4.94
CA MET A 275 -14.08 14.64 6.00
C MET A 275 -15.27 15.58 5.71
N GLY A 276 -15.78 15.58 4.48
CA GLY A 276 -16.79 16.55 4.05
C GLY A 276 -16.26 17.99 4.00
N VAL A 277 -14.97 18.20 3.84
CA VAL A 277 -14.31 19.51 3.77
C VAL A 277 -14.30 19.99 2.33
N THR A 278 -15.09 21.04 2.04
CA THR A 278 -15.23 21.59 0.70
C THR A 278 -13.98 22.36 0.27
N ASN A 279 -13.65 22.26 -1.02
CA ASN A 279 -12.49 22.89 -1.63
C ASN A 279 -12.79 23.30 -3.08
N SER A 280 -11.86 23.98 -3.75
CA SER A 280 -12.08 24.51 -5.10
C SER A 280 -12.36 23.44 -6.17
N ARG A 281 -11.86 22.21 -5.95
CA ARG A 281 -12.10 21.06 -6.85
C ARG A 281 -13.44 20.38 -6.56
N TYR A 282 -13.83 20.35 -5.31
CA TYR A 282 -15.07 19.77 -4.79
C TYR A 282 -15.78 20.81 -3.90
N PRO A 283 -16.47 21.78 -4.52
CA PRO A 283 -17.09 22.88 -3.77
C PRO A 283 -18.38 22.48 -3.05
N GLU A 284 -18.87 21.28 -3.32
CA GLU A 284 -20.04 20.69 -2.67
C GLU A 284 -19.65 19.43 -1.93
N GLU A 285 -20.39 19.08 -0.90
CA GLU A 285 -20.22 17.82 -0.19
C GLU A 285 -20.36 16.63 -1.14
N ILE A 286 -19.40 15.68 -1.12
CA ILE A 286 -19.47 14.45 -1.94
C ILE A 286 -20.35 13.42 -1.25
N CYS A 287 -21.58 13.74 -1.07
CA CYS A 287 -22.57 12.84 -0.51
C CYS A 287 -23.90 12.98 -1.26
N GLU A 288 -23.81 13.07 -2.57
CA GLU A 288 -24.96 13.20 -3.45
C GLU A 288 -25.99 12.12 -3.15
N GLY A 289 -27.17 12.56 -2.75
CA GLY A 289 -28.28 11.69 -2.38
C GLY A 289 -28.30 11.24 -0.93
N GLN A 290 -27.32 11.60 -0.10
CA GLN A 290 -27.32 11.31 1.32
C GLN A 290 -28.29 12.21 2.09
N ILE A 291 -29.12 11.61 2.92
CA ILE A 291 -30.17 12.30 3.66
C ILE A 291 -29.57 13.24 4.73
N GLN A 292 -28.44 12.89 5.29
CA GLN A 292 -27.74 13.62 6.34
C GLN A 292 -27.30 15.02 5.93
N ILE A 293 -27.00 15.26 4.67
CA ILE A 293 -26.68 16.59 4.16
C ILE A 293 -27.86 17.53 4.33
N ASN A 294 -29.06 17.08 3.95
CA ASN A 294 -30.26 17.86 4.13
C ASN A 294 -30.52 18.20 5.60
N GLN A 295 -30.18 17.26 6.51
CA GLN A 295 -30.25 17.49 7.95
C GLN A 295 -29.19 18.50 8.40
N GLY A 296 -27.95 18.39 7.91
CA GLY A 296 -26.89 19.35 8.17
C GLY A 296 -27.29 20.77 7.74
N SER A 297 -27.83 20.92 6.52
CA SER A 297 -28.37 22.20 6.04
C SER A 297 -29.48 22.74 6.92
N MET A 298 -30.38 21.87 7.39
CA MET A 298 -31.47 22.25 8.34
C MET A 298 -30.92 22.73 9.69
N MET A 299 -29.71 22.35 10.07
CA MET A 299 -29.02 22.84 11.27
C MET A 299 -28.36 24.22 11.09
N GLY A 300 -28.54 24.87 9.92
CA GLY A 300 -27.95 26.17 9.63
C GLY A 300 -26.48 26.12 9.21
N LEU A 301 -26.00 24.95 8.83
CA LEU A 301 -24.68 24.84 8.21
C LEU A 301 -24.72 25.52 6.84
N SER A 302 -23.72 26.35 6.56
CA SER A 302 -23.60 27.07 5.29
C SER A 302 -22.61 26.37 4.39
N TYR A 303 -23.03 26.07 3.18
CA TYR A 303 -22.17 25.50 2.13
C TYR A 303 -21.68 26.55 1.14
N ASP A 304 -21.91 27.84 1.43
CA ASP A 304 -21.61 28.96 0.51
C ASP A 304 -20.13 29.32 0.49
N GLN A 305 -19.34 28.86 1.44
CA GLN A 305 -17.91 29.17 1.56
C GLN A 305 -17.08 27.89 1.61
N LEU A 306 -15.99 27.88 0.86
CA LEU A 306 -15.04 26.76 0.90
C LEU A 306 -14.36 26.69 2.27
N ASP A 307 -14.25 25.48 2.80
CA ASP A 307 -13.66 25.21 4.12
C ASP A 307 -12.14 25.29 4.11
N ILE A 308 -11.53 25.04 2.96
CA ILE A 308 -10.09 25.17 2.77
C ILE A 308 -9.76 25.93 1.48
N SER A 309 -8.82 26.87 1.56
CA SER A 309 -8.39 27.66 0.41
C SER A 309 -7.56 26.84 -0.59
N THR A 310 -7.53 27.27 -1.85
CA THR A 310 -6.67 26.64 -2.88
C THR A 310 -5.21 26.68 -2.49
N GLU A 311 -4.73 27.79 -1.92
CA GLU A 311 -3.35 27.93 -1.45
C GLU A 311 -3.00 26.92 -0.36
N ASP A 312 -3.90 26.71 0.59
CA ASP A 312 -3.70 25.72 1.66
C ASP A 312 -3.71 24.30 1.12
N MET A 313 -4.57 23.99 0.14
CA MET A 313 -4.56 22.70 -0.56
C MET A 313 -3.24 22.46 -1.28
N GLU A 314 -2.73 23.46 -2.01
CA GLU A 314 -1.41 23.39 -2.67
C GLU A 314 -0.26 23.20 -1.69
N ASN A 315 -0.38 23.69 -0.46
CA ASN A 315 0.64 23.45 0.58
C ASN A 315 0.58 22.01 1.11
N VAL A 316 -0.61 21.41 1.26
CA VAL A 316 -0.76 19.99 1.61
C VAL A 316 -0.24 19.10 0.48
N ASP A 317 -0.53 19.43 -0.76
CA ASP A 317 0.02 18.71 -1.93
C ASP A 317 1.54 18.75 -1.94
N LEU A 318 2.13 19.93 -1.71
CA LEU A 318 3.57 20.09 -1.63
C LEU A 318 4.18 19.28 -0.49
N TYR A 319 3.56 19.32 0.69
CA TYR A 319 3.98 18.50 1.83
C TYR A 319 4.06 17.02 1.45
N MET A 320 2.99 16.46 0.91
CA MET A 320 2.94 15.05 0.52
C MET A 320 3.96 14.68 -0.57
N GLN A 321 4.17 15.56 -1.56
CA GLN A 321 5.14 15.34 -2.63
C GLN A 321 6.60 15.47 -2.15
N SER A 322 6.85 16.18 -1.07
CA SER A 322 8.19 16.47 -0.55
C SER A 322 8.58 15.67 0.68
N LEU A 323 7.77 14.69 1.08
CA LEU A 323 8.16 13.72 2.10
C LEU A 323 9.39 12.94 1.65
N GLY A 324 10.37 12.83 2.55
CA GLY A 324 11.56 12.02 2.34
C GLY A 324 11.25 10.52 2.35
N VAL A 325 11.95 9.76 1.54
CA VAL A 325 11.85 8.31 1.52
C VAL A 325 13.00 7.70 2.29
N PRO A 326 12.74 6.88 3.33
CA PRO A 326 13.81 6.25 4.09
C PRO A 326 14.75 5.43 3.21
N ALA A 327 16.04 5.57 3.42
CA ALA A 327 17.07 4.77 2.79
C ALA A 327 16.91 3.29 3.15
N ARG A 328 17.28 2.41 2.24
CA ARG A 328 17.46 0.99 2.55
C ARG A 328 18.57 0.83 3.58
N ARG A 329 18.37 -0.03 4.56
CA ARG A 329 19.25 -0.21 5.72
C ARG A 329 19.99 -1.54 5.64
N ASN A 330 21.14 -1.62 6.35
CA ASN A 330 21.90 -2.86 6.55
C ASN A 330 22.24 -3.60 5.25
N VAL A 331 22.47 -2.90 4.14
CA VAL A 331 22.72 -3.48 2.80
C VAL A 331 23.91 -4.41 2.76
N ASN A 332 24.86 -4.28 3.69
CA ASN A 332 26.05 -5.12 3.78
C ASN A 332 25.93 -6.30 4.75
N ASP A 333 24.80 -6.42 5.47
CA ASP A 333 24.54 -7.54 6.38
C ASP A 333 24.39 -8.85 5.56
N PRO A 334 25.13 -9.94 5.90
CA PRO A 334 25.07 -11.18 5.15
C PRO A 334 23.68 -11.81 5.07
N ASP A 335 22.88 -11.71 6.15
CA ASP A 335 21.51 -12.25 6.15
C ASP A 335 20.58 -11.38 5.29
N VAL A 336 20.80 -10.05 5.23
CA VAL A 336 20.04 -9.16 4.35
C VAL A 336 20.35 -9.49 2.88
N LYS A 337 21.64 -9.71 2.53
CA LYS A 337 22.04 -10.14 1.17
C LYS A 337 21.45 -11.51 0.82
N ARG A 338 21.51 -12.48 1.76
CA ARG A 338 20.87 -13.78 1.59
C ARG A 338 19.36 -13.63 1.37
N GLY A 339 18.70 -12.83 2.18
CA GLY A 339 17.26 -12.57 2.05
C GLY A 339 16.88 -11.93 0.73
N GLU A 340 17.70 -11.01 0.20
CA GLU A 340 17.52 -10.44 -1.12
C GLU A 340 17.67 -11.49 -2.23
N THR A 341 18.68 -12.34 -2.16
CA THR A 341 18.83 -13.47 -3.08
C THR A 341 17.58 -14.36 -3.08
N LEU A 342 17.07 -14.68 -1.89
CA LEU A 342 15.85 -15.49 -1.74
C LEU A 342 14.60 -14.80 -2.28
N PHE A 343 14.51 -13.47 -2.16
CA PHE A 343 13.45 -12.67 -2.75
C PHE A 343 13.42 -12.80 -4.28
N TYR A 344 14.59 -12.77 -4.93
CA TYR A 344 14.70 -13.02 -6.37
C TYR A 344 14.38 -14.47 -6.73
N GLN A 345 14.94 -15.43 -6.01
CA GLN A 345 14.73 -16.86 -6.27
C GLN A 345 13.26 -17.28 -6.07
N ALA A 346 12.55 -16.63 -5.16
CA ALA A 346 11.13 -16.85 -4.94
C ALA A 346 10.24 -16.15 -5.99
N GLY A 347 10.80 -15.42 -6.95
CA GLY A 347 10.04 -14.71 -7.96
C GLY A 347 9.33 -13.44 -7.47
N CYS A 348 9.57 -12.99 -6.23
CA CYS A 348 8.91 -11.81 -5.67
C CYS A 348 9.18 -10.55 -6.50
N HIS A 349 10.39 -10.45 -7.08
CA HIS A 349 10.82 -9.33 -7.93
C HIS A 349 10.04 -9.20 -9.25
N LEU A 350 9.26 -10.21 -9.64
CA LEU A 350 8.48 -10.19 -10.88
C LEU A 350 7.31 -9.20 -10.81
N CYS A 351 6.76 -8.99 -9.61
CA CYS A 351 5.79 -7.93 -9.31
C CYS A 351 6.44 -6.79 -8.51
N HIS A 352 7.28 -7.13 -7.54
CA HIS A 352 8.02 -6.15 -6.74
C HIS A 352 9.31 -5.71 -7.47
N VAL A 353 9.14 -5.08 -8.63
CA VAL A 353 10.24 -4.57 -9.46
C VAL A 353 11.09 -3.59 -8.66
N THR A 354 12.40 -3.83 -8.66
CA THR A 354 13.29 -3.14 -7.73
C THR A 354 13.67 -1.74 -8.17
N THR A 355 13.69 -1.46 -9.46
CA THR A 355 14.20 -0.19 -10.01
C THR A 355 13.27 0.37 -11.07
N LEU A 356 12.93 1.63 -10.91
CA LEU A 356 12.16 2.44 -11.86
C LEU A 356 12.77 3.83 -12.03
N HIS A 357 12.26 4.57 -12.99
CA HIS A 357 12.71 5.92 -13.28
C HIS A 357 11.57 6.92 -13.27
N THR A 358 11.89 8.13 -12.87
CA THR A 358 10.96 9.25 -12.96
C THR A 358 11.12 9.98 -14.29
N ARG A 359 10.05 10.62 -14.74
CA ARG A 359 10.02 11.45 -15.98
C ARG A 359 11.16 12.46 -15.99
N PRO A 360 11.52 12.97 -17.18
CA PRO A 360 12.46 14.09 -17.30
C PRO A 360 12.06 15.28 -16.41
N ARG A 361 13.06 16.02 -15.94
CA ARG A 361 12.84 17.22 -15.12
C ARG A 361 11.98 18.23 -15.89
N GLY A 362 10.99 18.82 -15.20
CA GLY A 362 10.09 19.81 -15.76
C GLY A 362 8.93 19.23 -16.58
N SER A 363 8.69 17.93 -16.49
CA SER A 363 7.53 17.30 -17.09
C SER A 363 6.23 17.88 -16.54
N THR A 364 5.21 17.93 -17.39
CA THR A 364 3.84 18.26 -16.97
C THR A 364 3.18 17.01 -16.41
N LEU A 365 2.60 17.12 -15.22
CA LEU A 365 1.80 16.09 -14.55
C LEU A 365 0.32 16.49 -14.64
N LEU A 366 -0.58 15.57 -14.29
CA LEU A 366 -2.02 15.90 -14.18
C LEU A 366 -2.29 16.99 -13.14
N ALA A 367 -1.57 16.95 -12.02
CA ALA A 367 -1.67 17.94 -10.95
C ALA A 367 -0.88 19.23 -11.20
N GLY A 368 -0.23 19.38 -12.37
CA GLY A 368 0.56 20.56 -12.70
C GLY A 368 2.01 20.27 -13.08
N THR A 369 2.91 21.20 -12.77
CA THR A 369 4.33 21.03 -13.09
C THR A 369 5.04 20.18 -12.04
N GLN A 370 5.80 19.19 -12.50
CA GLN A 370 6.66 18.37 -11.65
C GLN A 370 7.63 19.22 -10.82
N LEU A 371 7.76 18.90 -9.54
CA LEU A 371 8.81 19.50 -8.71
C LEU A 371 10.20 19.16 -9.28
N PRO A 372 11.12 20.12 -9.41
CA PRO A 372 12.38 19.94 -10.16
C PRO A 372 13.26 18.79 -9.67
N TRP A 373 13.22 18.50 -8.37
CA TRP A 373 14.03 17.45 -7.74
C TRP A 373 13.47 16.03 -7.93
N LEU A 374 12.22 15.91 -8.36
CA LEU A 374 11.56 14.63 -8.58
C LEU A 374 11.82 14.07 -10.00
N GLY A 375 12.34 14.91 -10.91
CA GLY A 375 12.63 14.49 -12.30
C GLY A 375 14.02 13.89 -12.46
N ASN A 376 14.16 12.96 -13.44
CA ASN A 376 15.40 12.26 -13.75
C ASN A 376 15.99 11.49 -12.56
N GLN A 377 15.15 10.87 -11.75
CA GLN A 377 15.60 10.06 -10.61
C GLN A 377 15.54 8.57 -10.95
N THR A 378 16.55 7.82 -10.49
CA THR A 378 16.47 6.36 -10.33
C THR A 378 15.93 6.09 -8.94
N ILE A 379 14.89 5.29 -8.84
CA ILE A 379 14.20 4.98 -7.58
C ILE A 379 14.05 3.47 -7.40
N HIS A 380 13.94 3.04 -6.15
CA HIS A 380 13.84 1.63 -5.79
C HIS A 380 12.56 1.36 -4.97
N PRO A 381 11.37 1.40 -5.62
CA PRO A 381 10.09 1.25 -4.93
C PRO A 381 9.77 -0.20 -4.55
N TYR A 382 10.39 -1.18 -5.20
CA TYR A 382 9.98 -2.59 -5.11
C TYR A 382 8.50 -2.77 -5.45
N SER A 383 8.12 -2.28 -6.62
CA SER A 383 6.76 -2.33 -7.18
C SER A 383 6.80 -2.08 -8.67
N ASP A 384 5.96 -2.78 -9.42
CA ASP A 384 5.69 -2.51 -10.83
C ASP A 384 4.47 -1.60 -11.04
N PHE A 385 3.72 -1.29 -9.96
CA PHE A 385 2.47 -0.53 -9.96
C PHE A 385 1.35 -1.13 -10.81
N LEU A 386 1.48 -2.38 -11.25
CA LEU A 386 0.47 -3.09 -12.01
C LEU A 386 -0.59 -3.72 -11.11
N LEU A 387 -1.73 -4.04 -11.71
CA LEU A 387 -2.76 -4.87 -11.10
C LEU A 387 -2.41 -6.34 -11.31
N HIS A 388 -2.48 -7.11 -10.23
CA HIS A 388 -2.34 -8.55 -10.22
C HIS A 388 -3.54 -9.21 -9.57
N ASP A 389 -3.97 -10.35 -10.10
CA ASP A 389 -4.99 -11.20 -9.49
C ASP A 389 -4.40 -11.90 -8.26
N MET A 390 -4.85 -11.52 -7.08
CA MET A 390 -4.38 -12.05 -5.80
C MET A 390 -5.27 -13.17 -5.28
N GLY A 391 -6.05 -13.80 -6.16
CA GLY A 391 -6.92 -14.93 -5.83
C GLY A 391 -8.29 -14.52 -5.31
N SER A 392 -9.25 -15.41 -5.49
CA SER A 392 -10.65 -15.17 -5.14
C SER A 392 -11.05 -15.74 -3.78
N GLU A 393 -10.32 -16.71 -3.26
CA GLU A 393 -10.65 -17.38 -2.00
C GLU A 393 -10.08 -16.65 -0.80
N ILE A 394 -10.87 -16.52 0.26
CA ILE A 394 -10.41 -15.86 1.49
C ILE A 394 -9.57 -16.81 2.32
N MET A 395 -10.00 -18.02 2.58
CA MET A 395 -9.26 -18.95 3.45
C MET A 395 -8.55 -20.07 2.69
N GLY A 396 -8.78 -20.19 1.43
CA GLY A 396 -7.99 -21.03 0.55
C GLY A 396 -6.69 -20.50 -0.02
N VAL A 397 -6.40 -19.37 -0.08
CA VAL A 397 -6.01 -18.07 0.40
C VAL A 397 -6.03 -17.08 -0.77
N GLY A 398 -6.52 -15.90 -0.57
CA GLY A 398 -6.58 -14.85 -1.59
C GLY A 398 -7.07 -13.53 -1.02
N LEU A 399 -7.05 -12.49 -1.85
CA LEU A 399 -7.38 -11.12 -1.44
C LEU A 399 -8.52 -10.54 -2.27
N ASN A 400 -9.64 -11.23 -2.37
CA ASN A 400 -10.82 -10.72 -3.06
C ASN A 400 -11.69 -9.90 -2.08
N ASP A 401 -12.02 -8.66 -2.45
CA ASP A 401 -12.96 -7.82 -1.73
C ASP A 401 -14.28 -7.58 -2.48
N ASN A 402 -14.44 -8.18 -3.67
CA ASN A 402 -15.56 -8.00 -4.58
C ASN A 402 -15.78 -6.56 -5.09
N TYR A 403 -14.96 -5.60 -4.66
CA TYR A 403 -15.10 -4.19 -5.00
C TYR A 403 -14.35 -3.86 -6.30
N VAL A 404 -15.10 -3.39 -7.31
CA VAL A 404 -14.57 -2.98 -8.61
C VAL A 404 -14.20 -1.49 -8.58
N SER A 405 -13.00 -1.15 -9.08
CA SER A 405 -12.54 0.24 -9.14
C SER A 405 -11.87 0.52 -10.49
N GLY A 406 -12.49 1.32 -11.34
CA GLY A 406 -12.08 1.49 -12.73
C GLY A 406 -12.13 0.13 -13.45
N LEU A 407 -11.02 -0.29 -14.03
CA LEU A 407 -10.89 -1.62 -14.66
C LEU A 407 -10.46 -2.71 -13.67
N ALA A 408 -10.09 -2.37 -12.44
CA ALA A 408 -9.64 -3.33 -11.45
C ALA A 408 -10.82 -4.12 -10.86
N ARG A 409 -10.72 -5.45 -10.91
CA ARG A 409 -11.69 -6.38 -10.34
C ARG A 409 -11.52 -6.50 -8.83
N GLY A 410 -12.46 -7.18 -8.16
CA GLY A 410 -12.42 -7.39 -6.72
C GLY A 410 -11.16 -8.10 -6.22
N ASN A 411 -10.65 -9.07 -6.97
CA ASN A 411 -9.45 -9.85 -6.69
C ASN A 411 -8.15 -9.22 -7.19
N GLU A 412 -8.21 -8.12 -7.95
CA GLU A 412 -7.02 -7.45 -8.49
C GLU A 412 -6.56 -6.31 -7.59
N TRP A 413 -5.26 -6.27 -7.33
CA TRP A 413 -4.61 -5.32 -6.44
C TRP A 413 -3.34 -4.77 -7.09
N ARG A 414 -3.12 -3.46 -6.91
CA ARG A 414 -1.87 -2.83 -7.31
C ARG A 414 -0.73 -3.29 -6.40
N THR A 415 0.40 -3.67 -6.97
CA THR A 415 1.61 -3.93 -6.21
C THR A 415 2.00 -2.71 -5.39
N THR A 416 1.94 -2.82 -4.06
CA THR A 416 2.25 -1.71 -3.15
C THR A 416 3.76 -1.54 -3.05
N PRO A 417 4.30 -0.30 -3.10
CA PRO A 417 5.71 -0.05 -2.86
C PRO A 417 6.17 -0.55 -1.50
N LEU A 418 7.36 -1.19 -1.45
CA LEU A 418 7.92 -1.73 -0.22
C LEU A 418 8.95 -0.81 0.43
N TRP A 419 9.37 0.29 -0.23
CA TRP A 419 10.29 1.24 0.41
C TRP A 419 9.74 1.72 1.76
N GLY A 420 10.63 1.81 2.75
CA GLY A 420 10.28 2.21 4.10
C GLY A 420 9.45 1.20 4.90
N ILE A 421 8.99 0.06 4.31
CA ILE A 421 8.07 -0.88 5.00
C ILE A 421 8.65 -1.42 6.31
N GLY A 422 9.96 -1.59 6.38
CA GLY A 422 10.64 -2.08 7.58
C GLY A 422 10.64 -1.10 8.76
N LEU A 423 10.26 0.15 8.54
CA LEU A 423 10.15 1.17 9.60
C LEU A 423 8.73 1.33 10.13
N GLN A 424 7.73 0.66 9.57
CA GLN A 424 6.33 0.84 9.96
C GLN A 424 6.10 0.62 11.47
N GLU A 425 6.72 -0.40 12.05
CA GLU A 425 6.62 -0.66 13.51
C GLU A 425 7.18 0.51 14.33
N LYS A 426 8.32 1.08 13.90
CA LYS A 426 8.96 2.19 14.59
C LYS A 426 8.16 3.49 14.46
N VAL A 427 7.61 3.78 13.27
CA VAL A 427 6.85 5.00 13.00
C VAL A 427 5.43 4.92 13.54
N ASN A 428 4.74 3.82 13.31
CA ASN A 428 3.30 3.69 13.61
C ASN A 428 3.01 2.79 14.82
N GLY A 429 4.01 2.09 15.38
CA GLY A 429 3.86 1.21 16.54
C GLY A 429 3.16 -0.12 16.25
N HIS A 430 3.09 -0.53 14.97
CA HIS A 430 2.47 -1.78 14.54
C HIS A 430 2.96 -2.24 13.17
N THR A 431 2.68 -3.50 12.85
CA THR A 431 3.03 -4.16 11.58
C THR A 431 1.82 -4.73 10.84
N TYR A 432 0.69 -4.03 10.88
CA TYR A 432 -0.47 -4.45 10.09
C TYR A 432 -0.27 -4.08 8.62
N PHE A 433 -0.25 -5.12 7.76
CA PHE A 433 -0.04 -5.01 6.31
C PHE A 433 -1.29 -5.37 5.52
N LEU A 434 -1.19 -5.32 4.20
CA LEU A 434 -2.26 -5.49 3.21
C LEU A 434 -3.31 -4.38 3.28
N HIS A 435 -4.37 -4.49 2.47
CA HIS A 435 -5.33 -3.40 2.26
C HIS A 435 -6.21 -3.11 3.50
N ASP A 436 -6.46 -4.11 4.32
CA ASP A 436 -7.34 -4.04 5.50
C ASP A 436 -6.62 -4.34 6.82
N GLY A 437 -5.31 -4.53 6.78
CA GLY A 437 -4.50 -4.79 7.97
C GLY A 437 -4.54 -6.22 8.49
N ARG A 438 -5.07 -7.18 7.70
CA ARG A 438 -5.20 -8.57 8.13
C ARG A 438 -3.87 -9.28 8.41
N ALA A 439 -2.80 -8.89 7.77
CA ALA A 439 -1.48 -9.44 8.02
C ALA A 439 -0.77 -8.66 9.13
N ARG A 440 -0.49 -9.33 10.25
CA ARG A 440 0.10 -8.74 11.46
C ARG A 440 1.63 -8.68 11.43
N ASN A 441 2.25 -9.33 10.45
CA ASN A 441 3.70 -9.38 10.24
C ASN A 441 4.01 -9.76 8.78
N PHE A 442 5.32 -9.74 8.42
CA PHE A 442 5.76 -10.06 7.06
C PHE A 442 5.45 -11.50 6.63
N VAL A 443 5.55 -12.47 7.54
CA VAL A 443 5.23 -13.88 7.22
C VAL A 443 3.77 -13.99 6.82
N GLU A 444 2.87 -13.42 7.60
CA GLU A 444 1.43 -13.41 7.29
C GLU A 444 1.16 -12.67 5.98
N ALA A 445 1.83 -11.54 5.72
CA ALA A 445 1.67 -10.81 4.46
C ALA A 445 2.05 -11.68 3.26
N ILE A 446 3.18 -12.40 3.33
CA ILE A 446 3.61 -13.32 2.27
C ILE A 446 2.61 -14.49 2.15
N MET A 447 2.18 -15.05 3.27
CA MET A 447 1.29 -16.23 3.26
C MET A 447 -0.14 -15.90 2.80
N TRP A 448 -0.53 -14.62 2.76
CA TRP A 448 -1.79 -14.16 2.17
C TRP A 448 -1.73 -14.01 0.63
N HIS A 449 -0.58 -14.11 -0.01
CA HIS A 449 -0.48 -14.07 -1.46
C HIS A 449 -1.17 -15.30 -2.07
N GLY A 450 -2.21 -15.07 -2.86
CA GLY A 450 -2.90 -16.07 -3.67
C GLY A 450 -2.83 -15.70 -5.15
N GLY A 451 -3.55 -16.42 -6.00
CA GLY A 451 -3.60 -16.14 -7.43
C GLY A 451 -2.21 -16.05 -8.07
N GLU A 452 -1.88 -14.91 -8.67
CA GLU A 452 -0.57 -14.66 -9.29
C GLU A 452 0.60 -14.69 -8.29
N GLY A 453 0.35 -14.41 -7.01
CA GLY A 453 1.38 -14.50 -5.95
C GLY A 453 1.57 -15.91 -5.37
N GLU A 454 0.75 -16.89 -5.77
CA GLU A 454 0.75 -18.21 -5.11
C GLU A 454 2.03 -19.01 -5.35
N ALA A 455 2.61 -18.95 -6.53
CA ALA A 455 3.85 -19.64 -6.84
C ALA A 455 4.99 -19.15 -5.95
N SER A 456 5.15 -17.84 -5.81
CA SER A 456 6.15 -17.19 -4.94
C SER A 456 5.93 -17.53 -3.46
N LYS A 457 4.69 -17.47 -2.98
CA LYS A 457 4.31 -17.93 -1.64
C LYS A 457 4.71 -19.37 -1.39
N ASN A 458 4.47 -20.26 -2.35
CA ASN A 458 4.78 -21.69 -2.22
C ASN A 458 6.28 -21.96 -2.19
N VAL A 459 7.11 -21.16 -2.86
CA VAL A 459 8.57 -21.21 -2.73
C VAL A 459 8.96 -20.78 -1.31
N PHE A 460 8.49 -19.63 -0.82
CA PHE A 460 8.74 -19.20 0.57
C PHE A 460 8.29 -20.24 1.60
N LYS A 461 7.13 -20.83 1.44
CA LYS A 461 6.59 -21.85 2.35
C LYS A 461 7.51 -23.07 2.48
N LYS A 462 8.20 -23.44 1.39
CA LYS A 462 9.13 -24.59 1.37
C LYS A 462 10.53 -24.27 1.83
N MET A 463 10.88 -23.00 2.03
CA MET A 463 12.20 -22.61 2.52
C MET A 463 12.43 -23.14 3.94
N PRO A 464 13.67 -23.53 4.29
CA PRO A 464 14.07 -23.74 5.68
C PRO A 464 13.81 -22.49 6.52
N LYS A 465 13.56 -22.64 7.81
CA LYS A 465 13.30 -21.54 8.74
C LYS A 465 14.32 -20.39 8.63
N LYS A 466 15.61 -20.73 8.61
CA LYS A 466 16.71 -19.76 8.48
C LYS A 466 16.56 -18.88 7.24
N ASP A 467 16.09 -19.44 6.13
CA ASP A 467 15.92 -18.72 4.88
C ASP A 467 14.66 -17.82 4.89
N ARG A 468 13.56 -18.32 5.47
CA ARG A 468 12.39 -17.46 5.72
C ARG A 468 12.74 -16.27 6.59
N GLU A 469 13.54 -16.47 7.64
CA GLU A 469 14.02 -15.40 8.54
C GLU A 469 14.94 -14.42 7.81
N ALA A 470 15.83 -14.90 6.93
CA ALA A 470 16.70 -14.05 6.12
C ALA A 470 15.88 -13.19 5.14
N LEU A 471 14.87 -13.76 4.45
CA LEU A 471 13.98 -13.00 3.57
C LEU A 471 13.20 -11.95 4.35
N VAL A 472 12.67 -12.27 5.52
CA VAL A 472 12.00 -11.28 6.39
C VAL A 472 12.98 -10.19 6.85
N LYS A 473 14.22 -10.52 7.13
CA LYS A 473 15.26 -9.55 7.51
C LYS A 473 15.58 -8.59 6.34
N PHE A 474 15.59 -9.10 5.12
CA PHE A 474 15.69 -8.28 3.91
C PHE A 474 14.49 -7.30 3.81
N LEU A 475 13.24 -7.77 3.94
CA LEU A 475 12.06 -6.89 3.92
C LEU A 475 12.10 -5.82 5.02
N ARG A 476 12.65 -6.15 6.18
CA ARG A 476 12.89 -5.17 7.26
C ARG A 476 13.99 -4.16 6.94
N SER A 477 14.83 -4.43 5.97
CA SER A 477 15.88 -3.50 5.54
C SER A 477 15.37 -2.42 4.58
N LEU A 478 14.23 -2.65 3.94
CA LEU A 478 13.59 -1.73 2.98
C LEU A 478 12.93 -0.50 3.64
#